data_754cf2b6ffe5fce0bbf90737d8297090
#
_entry.id   754cf2b6ffe5fce0bbf90737d8297090
#
_cell.length_a   1.000
_cell.length_b   1.000
_cell.length_c   1.000
_cell.angle_alpha   90.00
_cell.angle_beta   90.00
_cell.angle_gamma   90.00
#
_symmetry.space_group_name_H-M   'P 1'
#
loop_
_entity.id
_entity.type
_entity.pdbx_description
1 polymer ?
#
loop_
_entity_poly.entity_id
_entity_poly.type
_entity_poly.pdbx_seq_one_letter_code
_entity_poly.pdbx_strand_id
1 'polypeptide(L)'
;MKSRLYECHVMHARLHPKAHRFGYRIFLLALDLDELPALATRLRLLRFDRGGFFSFRQSDYLPTHEKTHNPSAALPASSAPAPVGPPPPASLKDRVLATLAARGIDPGPGARVLLLTLPRVLGYQFNPVSFYFISDAAGHPVASIAEVTNTFRETKPFILGPHTLAPQVSGLSPQPSACFHLRVPKHFYVSPYSDVDVAFDFRLRPPAERLALQIDDYEDEKRTLLSTVTGLGPPRPLRDRTLAWFSLKYPAVTLKVMAAIHWEAFRLFLKRVPFFAKAARSEDQRDVHHPHASLTRPPTP
;
A
#
# COMPACT_ATOMS: atom_id res chain seq x y z
N MET A 1 -1.30 -4.77 -23.39
CA MET A 1 -1.51 -5.10 -21.96
C MET A 1 -0.60 -4.25 -21.10
N LYS A 2 -1.15 -3.62 -20.09
CA LYS A 2 -0.42 -2.75 -19.14
C LYS A 2 0.09 -3.53 -17.91
N SER A 3 -0.49 -4.71 -17.62
CA SER A 3 -0.05 -5.55 -16.50
C SER A 3 1.35 -6.12 -16.74
N ARG A 4 2.23 -5.92 -15.75
CA ARG A 4 3.67 -6.20 -15.83
C ARG A 4 4.22 -6.71 -14.50
N LEU A 5 5.48 -7.13 -14.50
CA LEU A 5 6.26 -7.49 -13.31
C LEU A 5 7.44 -6.54 -13.18
N TYR A 6 7.63 -5.98 -11.99
CA TYR A 6 8.81 -5.19 -11.65
C TYR A 6 9.71 -5.99 -10.71
N GLU A 7 10.97 -6.12 -11.06
CA GLU A 7 12.01 -6.54 -10.13
C GLU A 7 12.47 -5.32 -9.35
N CYS A 8 12.43 -5.37 -8.02
CA CYS A 8 12.61 -4.19 -7.18
C CYS A 8 13.66 -4.41 -6.10
N HIS A 9 14.34 -3.32 -5.74
CA HIS A 9 15.08 -3.18 -4.51
C HIS A 9 14.27 -2.33 -3.54
N VAL A 10 13.95 -2.90 -2.39
CA VAL A 10 13.36 -2.20 -1.24
C VAL A 10 14.50 -1.83 -0.30
N MET A 11 14.55 -0.57 0.13
CA MET A 11 15.55 -0.06 1.05
C MET A 11 14.87 0.75 2.14
N HIS A 12 15.30 0.51 3.37
CA HIS A 12 14.94 1.29 4.55
C HIS A 12 16.22 1.82 5.19
N ALA A 13 16.27 3.11 5.44
CA ALA A 13 17.37 3.76 6.12
C ALA A 13 16.80 4.61 7.27
N ARG A 14 16.86 4.07 8.48
CA ARG A 14 16.60 4.83 9.69
C ARG A 14 17.77 5.78 9.94
N LEU A 15 17.46 7.04 10.15
CA LEU A 15 18.43 8.11 10.41
C LEU A 15 18.50 8.43 11.91
N HIS A 16 17.34 8.39 12.60
CA HIS A 16 17.19 8.71 14.02
C HIS A 16 16.29 7.70 14.72
N PRO A 17 16.45 7.50 16.05
CA PRO A 17 17.52 8.00 16.92
C PRO A 17 18.86 7.30 16.71
N LYS A 18 18.85 6.10 16.10
CA LYS A 18 20.05 5.31 15.78
C LYS A 18 20.05 4.90 14.32
N ALA A 19 21.15 5.19 13.63
CA ALA A 19 21.30 4.86 12.22
C ALA A 19 21.21 3.33 12.01
N HIS A 20 20.35 2.93 11.08
CA HIS A 20 20.18 1.53 10.70
C HIS A 20 19.66 1.43 9.26
N ARG A 21 20.42 0.76 8.41
CA ARG A 21 20.08 0.60 7.00
C ARG A 21 20.02 -0.87 6.64
N PHE A 22 18.98 -1.23 5.88
CA PHE A 22 18.86 -2.55 5.27
C PHE A 22 18.11 -2.47 3.95
N GLY A 23 18.28 -3.49 3.14
CA GLY A 23 17.57 -3.60 1.88
C GLY A 23 17.47 -5.04 1.41
N TYR A 24 16.48 -5.30 0.60
CA TYR A 24 16.24 -6.61 0.00
C TYR A 24 15.63 -6.49 -1.38
N ARG A 25 15.72 -7.57 -2.15
CA ARG A 25 15.14 -7.64 -3.49
C ARG A 25 13.89 -8.47 -3.49
N ILE A 26 12.89 -7.99 -4.22
CA ILE A 26 11.58 -8.63 -4.43
C ILE A 26 11.17 -8.45 -5.89
N PHE A 27 10.03 -9.03 -6.24
CA PHE A 27 9.29 -8.59 -7.41
C PHE A 27 7.88 -8.14 -7.01
N LEU A 28 7.32 -7.21 -7.77
CA LEU A 28 5.95 -6.71 -7.61
C LEU A 28 5.15 -6.99 -8.88
N LEU A 29 3.87 -7.32 -8.67
CA LEU A 29 2.88 -7.35 -9.73
C LEU A 29 2.39 -5.91 -9.95
N ALA A 30 2.37 -5.45 -11.18
CA ALA A 30 1.60 -4.28 -11.62
C ALA A 30 0.40 -4.81 -12.41
N LEU A 31 -0.78 -4.73 -11.82
CA LEU A 31 -2.02 -5.26 -12.36
C LEU A 31 -2.92 -4.11 -12.80
N ASP A 32 -3.21 -4.01 -14.09
CA ASP A 32 -4.32 -3.20 -14.58
C ASP A 32 -5.62 -3.93 -14.24
N LEU A 33 -6.48 -3.33 -13.42
CA LEU A 33 -7.67 -4.00 -12.90
C LEU A 33 -8.68 -4.33 -14.01
N ASP A 34 -8.65 -3.63 -15.13
CA ASP A 34 -9.48 -3.95 -16.30
C ASP A 34 -9.00 -5.19 -17.06
N GLU A 35 -7.72 -5.59 -16.86
CA GLU A 35 -7.14 -6.78 -17.50
C GLU A 35 -7.33 -8.07 -16.69
N LEU A 36 -7.86 -8.00 -15.45
CA LEU A 36 -7.99 -9.18 -14.57
C LEU A 36 -8.73 -10.36 -15.21
N PRO A 37 -9.87 -10.19 -15.92
CA PRO A 37 -10.56 -11.30 -16.57
C PRO A 37 -9.68 -11.98 -17.64
N ALA A 38 -9.02 -11.20 -18.49
CA ALA A 38 -8.13 -11.73 -19.53
C ALA A 38 -6.87 -12.38 -18.94
N LEU A 39 -6.35 -11.86 -17.83
CA LEU A 39 -5.22 -12.48 -17.13
C LEU A 39 -5.64 -13.81 -16.48
N ALA A 40 -6.84 -13.91 -15.94
CA ALA A 40 -7.37 -15.12 -15.30
C ALA A 40 -7.50 -16.30 -16.27
N THR A 41 -7.80 -16.03 -17.55
CA THR A 41 -7.86 -17.05 -18.60
C THR A 41 -6.47 -17.45 -19.11
N ARG A 42 -5.53 -16.52 -19.14
CA ARG A 42 -4.21 -16.70 -19.74
C ARG A 42 -3.16 -17.28 -18.80
N LEU A 43 -3.21 -16.92 -17.50
CA LEU A 43 -2.19 -17.32 -16.52
C LEU A 43 -2.59 -18.60 -15.78
N ARG A 44 -1.63 -19.50 -15.61
CA ARG A 44 -1.79 -20.74 -14.85
C ARG A 44 -1.11 -20.66 -13.47
N LEU A 45 0.03 -19.98 -13.37
CA LEU A 45 0.79 -19.86 -12.13
C LEU A 45 0.24 -18.76 -11.20
N LEU A 46 -0.44 -17.74 -11.73
CA LEU A 46 -1.14 -16.73 -10.94
C LEU A 46 -2.65 -16.93 -11.08
N ARG A 47 -3.31 -17.23 -9.97
CA ARG A 47 -4.76 -17.46 -9.90
C ARG A 47 -5.47 -16.24 -9.32
N PHE A 48 -6.64 -15.93 -9.88
CA PHE A 48 -7.47 -14.79 -9.45
C PHE A 48 -8.68 -15.29 -8.67
N ASP A 49 -8.91 -14.69 -7.47
CA ASP A 49 -10.00 -14.99 -6.53
C ASP A 49 -10.14 -16.48 -6.14
N ARG A 50 -9.07 -17.26 -6.31
CA ARG A 50 -8.98 -18.68 -5.95
C ARG A 50 -7.57 -19.05 -5.51
N GLY A 51 -7.41 -20.22 -4.88
CA GLY A 51 -6.11 -20.73 -4.43
C GLY A 51 -5.18 -21.09 -5.59
N GLY A 52 -3.87 -20.99 -5.36
CA GLY A 52 -2.83 -21.35 -6.33
C GLY A 52 -1.44 -21.13 -5.74
N PHE A 53 -0.39 -21.47 -6.51
CA PHE A 53 0.99 -21.20 -6.11
C PHE A 53 1.18 -19.70 -5.88
N PHE A 54 0.87 -18.86 -6.89
CA PHE A 54 0.57 -17.46 -6.72
C PHE A 54 -0.93 -17.22 -6.82
N SER A 55 -1.45 -16.34 -5.99
CA SER A 55 -2.83 -15.89 -6.12
C SER A 55 -2.98 -14.40 -5.80
N PHE A 56 -4.01 -13.84 -6.39
CA PHE A 56 -4.49 -12.49 -6.16
C PHE A 56 -5.98 -12.58 -5.82
N ARG A 57 -6.38 -12.03 -4.69
CA ARG A 57 -7.78 -11.96 -4.28
C ARG A 57 -8.18 -10.51 -4.11
N GLN A 58 -9.19 -10.08 -4.82
CA GLN A 58 -9.70 -8.71 -4.76
C GLN A 58 -10.15 -8.34 -3.34
N SER A 59 -10.65 -9.31 -2.57
CA SER A 59 -11.08 -9.11 -1.18
C SER A 59 -9.95 -8.77 -0.20
N ASP A 60 -8.69 -8.91 -0.59
CA ASP A 60 -7.53 -8.60 0.26
C ASP A 60 -7.21 -7.09 0.30
N TYR A 61 -7.86 -6.30 -0.56
CA TYR A 61 -7.51 -4.90 -0.82
C TYR A 61 -8.70 -3.97 -0.60
N LEU A 62 -8.44 -2.76 -0.12
CA LEU A 62 -9.42 -1.69 0.15
C LEU A 62 -10.74 -2.27 0.68
N PRO A 63 -10.78 -2.71 1.94
CA PRO A 63 -11.97 -3.28 2.54
C PRO A 63 -13.14 -2.28 2.49
N THR A 64 -14.36 -2.80 2.36
CA THR A 64 -15.57 -1.99 2.41
C THR A 64 -15.71 -1.30 3.77
N HIS A 65 -16.31 -0.12 3.81
CA HIS A 65 -16.41 0.79 4.97
C HIS A 65 -17.03 0.19 6.25
N GLU A 66 -17.64 -0.98 6.21
CA GLU A 66 -18.31 -1.62 7.37
C GLU A 66 -17.39 -1.96 8.56
N LYS A 67 -16.05 -1.81 8.41
CA LYS A 67 -15.09 -2.15 9.47
C LYS A 67 -14.04 -1.05 9.71
N THR A 68 -14.42 0.21 9.58
CA THR A 68 -13.55 1.34 9.89
C THR A 68 -13.68 1.71 11.35
N HIS A 69 -12.59 1.69 12.11
CA HIS A 69 -12.55 2.24 13.47
C HIS A 69 -12.33 3.74 13.40
N ASN A 70 -13.35 4.51 13.77
CA ASN A 70 -13.24 5.95 13.99
C ASN A 70 -13.66 6.26 15.44
N PRO A 71 -12.72 6.49 16.38
CA PRO A 71 -13.05 6.76 17.77
C PRO A 71 -13.84 8.05 17.99
N SER A 72 -13.83 8.97 17.01
CA SER A 72 -14.58 10.24 17.07
C SER A 72 -16.04 10.12 16.59
N ALA A 73 -16.49 8.97 16.08
CA ALA A 73 -17.84 8.79 15.52
C ALA A 73 -18.84 8.13 16.48
N ALA A 74 -18.57 8.06 17.78
CA ALA A 74 -19.53 7.59 18.76
C ALA A 74 -20.61 8.67 19.02
N LEU A 75 -21.55 8.83 18.08
CA LEU A 75 -22.83 9.48 18.33
C LEU A 75 -23.81 8.45 18.90
N PRO A 76 -24.72 8.86 19.83
CA PRO A 76 -25.64 7.93 20.45
C PRO A 76 -26.57 7.30 19.43
N ALA A 77 -26.83 5.99 19.61
CA ALA A 77 -27.72 5.21 18.78
C ALA A 77 -29.11 5.83 18.70
N SER A 78 -29.41 6.51 17.61
CA SER A 78 -30.76 6.83 17.21
C SER A 78 -31.33 5.60 16.52
N SER A 79 -32.49 5.16 16.93
CA SER A 79 -33.26 3.99 16.42
C SER A 79 -33.93 4.26 15.05
N ALA A 80 -33.25 4.95 14.14
CA ALA A 80 -33.72 5.08 12.78
C ALA A 80 -33.21 3.88 11.96
N PRO A 81 -34.00 3.32 11.00
CA PRO A 81 -33.56 2.26 10.13
C PRO A 81 -32.31 2.75 9.36
N ALA A 82 -31.27 1.92 9.33
CA ALA A 82 -30.02 2.23 8.63
C ALA A 82 -30.36 2.67 7.19
N PRO A 83 -29.76 3.78 6.70
CA PRO A 83 -29.96 4.18 5.32
C PRO A 83 -29.51 3.00 4.43
N VAL A 84 -30.36 2.59 3.51
CA VAL A 84 -30.02 1.62 2.46
C VAL A 84 -28.99 2.31 1.57
N GLY A 85 -27.70 2.16 1.94
CA GLY A 85 -26.61 2.61 1.11
C GLY A 85 -26.56 1.84 -0.21
N PRO A 86 -25.91 2.35 -1.24
CA PRO A 86 -25.71 1.60 -2.47
C PRO A 86 -25.07 0.24 -2.15
N PRO A 87 -25.44 -0.84 -2.87
CA PRO A 87 -24.87 -2.15 -2.65
C PRO A 87 -23.34 -2.10 -2.69
N PRO A 88 -22.64 -2.92 -1.89
CA PRO A 88 -21.19 -2.88 -1.84
C PRO A 88 -20.58 -3.06 -3.23
N PRO A 89 -19.54 -2.30 -3.58
CA PRO A 89 -18.92 -2.37 -4.89
C PRO A 89 -18.48 -3.80 -5.24
N ALA A 90 -18.89 -4.29 -6.40
CA ALA A 90 -18.69 -5.68 -6.81
C ALA A 90 -17.20 -6.00 -7.10
N SER A 91 -16.44 -5.05 -7.62
CA SER A 91 -15.03 -5.25 -7.99
C SER A 91 -14.07 -4.39 -7.17
N LEU A 92 -12.78 -4.75 -7.16
CA LEU A 92 -11.76 -3.90 -6.53
C LEU A 92 -11.67 -2.52 -7.21
N LYS A 93 -11.84 -2.46 -8.55
CA LYS A 93 -11.85 -1.19 -9.27
C LYS A 93 -12.97 -0.28 -8.76
N ASP A 94 -14.17 -0.83 -8.59
CA ASP A 94 -15.32 -0.06 -8.08
C ASP A 94 -15.06 0.46 -6.67
N ARG A 95 -14.43 -0.35 -5.79
CA ARG A 95 -14.03 0.10 -4.44
C ARG A 95 -13.01 1.22 -4.48
N VAL A 96 -12.02 1.15 -5.39
CA VAL A 96 -11.04 2.23 -5.59
C VAL A 96 -11.75 3.51 -6.02
N LEU A 97 -12.62 3.44 -7.01
CA LEU A 97 -13.36 4.59 -7.52
C LEU A 97 -14.31 5.18 -6.46
N ALA A 98 -15.01 4.32 -5.72
CA ALA A 98 -15.87 4.75 -4.60
C ALA A 98 -15.05 5.43 -3.49
N THR A 99 -13.86 4.93 -3.17
CA THR A 99 -12.94 5.53 -2.20
C THR A 99 -12.50 6.93 -2.62
N LEU A 100 -12.24 7.14 -3.91
CA LEU A 100 -11.91 8.46 -4.48
C LEU A 100 -13.13 9.39 -4.47
N ALA A 101 -14.29 8.90 -4.90
CA ALA A 101 -15.53 9.67 -4.92
C ALA A 101 -15.92 10.17 -3.52
N ALA A 102 -15.73 9.37 -2.47
CA ALA A 102 -15.92 9.78 -1.07
C ALA A 102 -14.99 10.95 -0.64
N ARG A 103 -13.95 11.24 -1.41
CA ARG A 103 -13.03 12.37 -1.21
C ARG A 103 -13.21 13.48 -2.26
N GLY A 104 -14.32 13.43 -3.04
CA GLY A 104 -14.61 14.40 -4.09
C GLY A 104 -13.68 14.30 -5.32
N ILE A 105 -13.01 13.16 -5.51
CA ILE A 105 -12.11 12.95 -6.65
C ILE A 105 -12.83 12.08 -7.68
N ASP A 106 -13.13 12.63 -8.84
CA ASP A 106 -13.71 11.92 -9.98
C ASP A 106 -12.69 11.81 -11.11
N PRO A 107 -12.18 10.62 -11.43
CA PRO A 107 -11.28 10.42 -12.56
C PRO A 107 -12.01 10.34 -13.93
N GLY A 108 -13.35 10.44 -13.92
CA GLY A 108 -14.19 10.41 -15.11
C GLY A 108 -14.42 8.99 -15.68
N PRO A 109 -15.28 8.91 -16.71
CA PRO A 109 -15.61 7.66 -17.39
C PRO A 109 -14.37 7.10 -18.11
N GLY A 110 -14.21 5.77 -18.10
CA GLY A 110 -13.06 5.11 -18.71
C GLY A 110 -11.77 5.20 -17.88
N ALA A 111 -11.85 5.68 -16.65
CA ALA A 111 -10.71 5.69 -15.72
C ALA A 111 -10.08 4.29 -15.58
N ARG A 112 -8.75 4.26 -15.45
CA ARG A 112 -7.96 3.04 -15.30
C ARG A 112 -7.27 3.00 -13.95
N VAL A 113 -7.17 1.81 -13.39
CA VAL A 113 -6.51 1.59 -12.10
C VAL A 113 -5.40 0.56 -12.28
N LEU A 114 -4.16 0.98 -12.03
CA LEU A 114 -2.99 0.11 -11.99
C LEU A 114 -2.62 -0.14 -10.52
N LEU A 115 -2.72 -1.39 -10.08
CA LEU A 115 -2.35 -1.83 -8.74
C LEU A 115 -0.95 -2.42 -8.73
N LEU A 116 -0.07 -1.89 -7.90
CA LEU A 116 1.27 -2.43 -7.63
C LEU A 116 1.28 -3.13 -6.28
N THR A 117 1.54 -4.44 -6.27
CA THR A 117 1.37 -5.28 -5.07
C THR A 117 2.21 -6.55 -5.09
N LEU A 118 2.33 -7.23 -3.94
CA LEU A 118 2.87 -8.58 -3.83
C LEU A 118 1.78 -9.63 -4.05
N PRO A 119 2.08 -10.77 -4.71
CA PRO A 119 1.14 -11.89 -4.78
C PRO A 119 1.01 -12.60 -3.42
N ARG A 120 -0.11 -13.29 -3.21
CA ARG A 120 -0.14 -14.38 -2.25
C ARG A 120 0.77 -15.52 -2.73
N VAL A 121 1.45 -16.16 -1.80
CA VAL A 121 2.28 -17.35 -2.08
C VAL A 121 1.73 -18.51 -1.24
N LEU A 122 1.29 -19.58 -1.89
CA LEU A 122 0.69 -20.75 -1.24
C LEU A 122 -0.43 -20.38 -0.23
N GLY A 123 -1.25 -19.39 -0.58
CA GLY A 123 -2.33 -18.89 0.26
C GLY A 123 -1.92 -17.87 1.34
N TYR A 124 -0.63 -17.74 1.65
CA TYR A 124 -0.15 -16.73 2.59
C TYR A 124 -0.05 -15.36 1.93
N GLN A 125 -0.67 -14.36 2.53
CA GLN A 125 -0.56 -12.98 2.11
C GLN A 125 0.00 -12.12 3.24
N PHE A 126 0.98 -11.32 2.87
CA PHE A 126 1.39 -10.14 3.60
C PHE A 126 1.97 -9.13 2.62
N ASN A 127 1.42 -7.93 2.62
CA ASN A 127 1.86 -6.86 1.75
C ASN A 127 1.94 -5.58 2.59
N PRO A 128 3.14 -5.12 2.98
CA PRO A 128 3.29 -3.95 3.84
C PRO A 128 2.67 -2.69 3.25
N VAL A 129 2.67 -2.59 1.93
CA VAL A 129 2.06 -1.49 1.20
C VAL A 129 1.67 -1.91 -0.20
N SER A 130 0.44 -1.56 -0.62
CA SER A 130 -0.04 -1.63 -2.00
C SER A 130 -0.20 -0.22 -2.54
N PHE A 131 0.14 -0.02 -3.81
CA PHE A 131 0.00 1.29 -4.44
C PHE A 131 -0.97 1.19 -5.62
N TYR A 132 -1.92 2.12 -5.65
CA TYR A 132 -2.85 2.26 -6.76
C TYR A 132 -2.52 3.55 -7.50
N PHE A 133 -2.46 3.46 -8.81
CA PHE A 133 -2.29 4.61 -9.69
C PHE A 133 -3.51 4.71 -10.58
N ILE A 134 -4.22 5.82 -10.45
CA ILE A 134 -5.46 6.08 -11.16
C ILE A 134 -5.20 7.11 -12.23
N SER A 135 -5.61 6.79 -13.46
CA SER A 135 -5.56 7.69 -14.61
C SER A 135 -6.92 7.84 -15.24
N ASP A 136 -7.14 8.96 -15.93
CA ASP A 136 -8.29 9.16 -16.80
C ASP A 136 -8.24 8.27 -18.05
N ALA A 137 -9.25 8.38 -18.92
CA ALA A 137 -9.32 7.64 -20.18
C ALA A 137 -8.17 7.98 -21.15
N ALA A 138 -7.62 9.18 -21.10
CA ALA A 138 -6.47 9.63 -21.90
C ALA A 138 -5.13 9.13 -21.35
N GLY A 139 -5.12 8.61 -20.11
CA GLY A 139 -3.93 8.12 -19.43
C GLY A 139 -3.21 9.16 -18.58
N HIS A 140 -3.80 10.33 -18.37
CA HIS A 140 -3.24 11.34 -17.47
C HIS A 140 -3.43 10.88 -16.01
N PRO A 141 -2.42 11.00 -15.16
CA PRO A 141 -2.53 10.62 -13.75
C PRO A 141 -3.48 11.57 -13.02
N VAL A 142 -4.45 11.00 -12.29
CA VAL A 142 -5.47 11.72 -11.52
C VAL A 142 -5.25 11.59 -10.04
N ALA A 143 -4.97 10.37 -9.56
CA ALA A 143 -4.76 10.11 -8.14
C ALA A 143 -3.83 8.93 -7.92
N SER A 144 -3.31 8.82 -6.70
CA SER A 144 -2.64 7.62 -6.21
C SER A 144 -3.15 7.28 -4.82
N ILE A 145 -3.18 5.98 -4.48
CA ILE A 145 -3.48 5.52 -3.12
C ILE A 145 -2.33 4.65 -2.65
N ALA A 146 -1.82 4.93 -1.44
CA ALA A 146 -0.91 4.04 -0.72
C ALA A 146 -1.69 3.35 0.40
N GLU A 147 -2.01 2.07 0.22
CA GLU A 147 -2.67 1.24 1.23
C GLU A 147 -1.60 0.56 2.08
N VAL A 148 -1.38 1.09 3.28
CA VAL A 148 -0.36 0.61 4.22
C VAL A 148 -0.98 -0.43 5.15
N THR A 149 -0.30 -1.57 5.31
CA THR A 149 -0.74 -2.69 6.15
C THR A 149 0.33 -3.00 7.19
N ASN A 150 -0.06 -3.09 8.46
CA ASN A 150 0.84 -3.49 9.54
C ASN A 150 0.86 -5.01 9.77
N THR A 151 1.71 -5.49 10.67
CA THR A 151 1.82 -6.92 11.01
C THR A 151 0.58 -7.47 11.72
N PHE A 152 -0.31 -6.62 12.22
CA PHE A 152 -1.62 -7.01 12.78
C PHE A 152 -2.72 -7.14 11.72
N ARG A 153 -2.37 -6.94 10.43
CA ARG A 153 -3.29 -6.94 9.29
C ARG A 153 -4.31 -5.79 9.31
N GLU A 154 -4.04 -4.75 10.07
CA GLU A 154 -4.77 -3.51 9.96
C GLU A 154 -4.26 -2.75 8.75
N THR A 155 -5.16 -2.05 8.06
CA THR A 155 -4.84 -1.29 6.85
C THR A 155 -5.31 0.15 6.97
N LYS A 156 -4.55 1.06 6.37
CA LYS A 156 -4.94 2.46 6.21
C LYS A 156 -4.60 2.95 4.81
N PRO A 157 -5.58 3.42 4.03
CA PRO A 157 -5.34 4.04 2.75
C PRO A 157 -4.97 5.51 2.91
N PHE A 158 -3.90 5.94 2.27
CA PHE A 158 -3.50 7.34 2.12
C PHE A 158 -3.77 7.76 0.67
N ILE A 159 -4.61 8.77 0.49
CA ILE A 159 -5.11 9.19 -0.82
C ILE A 159 -4.39 10.46 -1.25
N LEU A 160 -3.73 10.39 -2.39
CA LEU A 160 -3.02 11.48 -3.04
C LEU A 160 -3.85 11.93 -4.25
N GLY A 161 -4.61 13.01 -4.09
CA GLY A 161 -5.48 13.55 -5.13
C GLY A 161 -4.75 14.45 -6.13
N PRO A 162 -5.48 15.06 -7.07
CA PRO A 162 -4.90 15.89 -8.13
C PRO A 162 -4.05 17.06 -7.62
N HIS A 163 -4.42 17.64 -6.47
CA HIS A 163 -3.70 18.77 -5.85
C HIS A 163 -2.31 18.38 -5.31
N THR A 164 -2.04 17.07 -5.16
CA THR A 164 -0.72 16.56 -4.72
C THR A 164 0.21 16.27 -5.89
N LEU A 165 -0.26 16.44 -7.13
CA LEU A 165 0.55 16.24 -8.31
C LEU A 165 1.54 17.40 -8.45
N ALA A 166 2.82 17.12 -8.22
CA ALA A 166 3.86 18.13 -8.31
C ALA A 166 3.97 18.64 -9.75
N PRO A 167 4.12 19.98 -9.96
CA PRO A 167 4.39 20.55 -11.27
C PRO A 167 5.63 19.89 -11.87
N GLN A 168 5.57 19.57 -13.15
CA GLN A 168 6.72 19.04 -13.88
C GLN A 168 7.78 20.14 -13.98
N VAL A 169 8.88 20.01 -13.28
CA VAL A 169 10.04 20.89 -13.49
C VAL A 169 10.70 20.41 -14.78
N SER A 170 10.41 21.13 -15.87
CA SER A 170 11.05 20.95 -17.16
C SER A 170 12.56 21.25 -17.02
N GLY A 171 13.43 20.29 -17.28
CA GLY A 171 14.85 20.57 -17.47
C GLY A 171 15.89 19.66 -16.82
N LEU A 172 15.50 18.77 -15.88
CA LEU A 172 16.48 17.94 -15.16
C LEU A 172 16.34 16.42 -15.34
N SER A 173 15.42 15.96 -16.18
CA SER A 173 15.28 14.53 -16.51
C SER A 173 14.75 14.35 -17.93
N PRO A 174 15.24 13.34 -18.69
CA PRO A 174 14.80 13.08 -20.06
C PRO A 174 13.34 12.60 -20.17
N GLN A 175 12.63 12.37 -19.07
CA GLN A 175 11.22 12.04 -19.03
C GLN A 175 10.54 12.80 -17.88
N PRO A 176 9.64 13.76 -18.19
CA PRO A 176 8.82 14.41 -17.19
C PRO A 176 7.75 13.40 -16.71
N SER A 177 8.05 12.65 -15.66
CA SER A 177 7.07 11.76 -15.04
C SER A 177 6.36 12.48 -13.91
N ALA A 178 5.04 12.55 -13.99
CA ALA A 178 4.18 13.01 -12.90
C ALA A 178 4.61 12.39 -11.56
N CYS A 179 4.59 13.17 -10.49
CA CYS A 179 4.91 12.69 -9.15
C CYS A 179 3.87 13.21 -8.17
N PHE A 180 3.16 12.31 -7.53
CA PHE A 180 2.29 12.67 -6.41
C PHE A 180 3.16 12.87 -5.17
N HIS A 181 3.04 14.03 -4.52
CA HIS A 181 3.75 14.35 -3.30
C HIS A 181 2.76 14.81 -2.23
N LEU A 182 2.77 14.13 -1.08
CA LEU A 182 1.90 14.45 0.06
C LEU A 182 2.64 14.17 1.37
N ARG A 183 2.71 15.18 2.25
CA ARG A 183 3.07 14.98 3.65
C ARG A 183 1.79 15.01 4.49
N VAL A 184 1.57 13.99 5.29
CA VAL A 184 0.33 13.80 6.06
C VAL A 184 0.62 13.11 7.38
N PRO A 185 -0.06 13.47 8.49
CA PRO A 185 0.05 12.75 9.76
C PRO A 185 -0.26 11.27 9.57
N LYS A 186 0.58 10.41 10.15
CA LYS A 186 0.44 8.96 9.99
C LYS A 186 -0.81 8.44 10.71
N HIS A 187 -1.02 8.80 11.98
CA HIS A 187 -2.13 8.33 12.82
C HIS A 187 -2.44 6.84 12.63
N PHE A 188 -1.39 6.05 12.51
CA PHE A 188 -1.45 4.62 12.24
C PHE A 188 -0.22 3.89 12.76
N TYR A 189 -0.44 2.84 13.54
CA TYR A 189 0.63 2.03 14.09
C TYR A 189 1.16 1.05 13.04
N VAL A 190 2.35 1.28 12.52
CA VAL A 190 2.99 0.44 11.50
C VAL A 190 4.06 -0.46 12.09
N SER A 191 4.85 0.06 13.04
CA SER A 191 6.01 -0.62 13.59
C SER A 191 6.22 -0.22 15.06
N PRO A 192 6.67 -1.14 15.93
CA PRO A 192 7.01 -0.80 17.29
C PRO A 192 8.21 0.15 17.44
N TYR A 193 8.88 0.47 16.35
CA TYR A 193 10.04 1.39 16.32
C TYR A 193 9.77 2.70 15.59
N SER A 194 8.51 3.01 15.27
CA SER A 194 8.08 4.27 14.67
C SER A 194 6.80 4.72 15.34
N ASP A 195 6.82 5.89 15.97
CA ASP A 195 5.64 6.43 16.66
C ASP A 195 4.46 6.62 15.71
N VAL A 196 3.27 6.71 16.29
CA VAL A 196 2.02 7.05 15.58
C VAL A 196 1.98 8.55 15.25
N ASP A 197 2.58 9.37 16.13
CA ASP A 197 2.63 10.82 16.00
C ASP A 197 3.84 11.28 15.17
N VAL A 198 3.91 10.77 13.94
CA VAL A 198 4.86 11.20 12.93
C VAL A 198 4.11 11.43 11.62
N ALA A 199 4.72 12.13 10.68
CA ALA A 199 4.15 12.32 9.35
C ALA A 199 4.79 11.37 8.34
N PHE A 200 3.96 10.83 7.43
CA PHE A 200 4.45 10.24 6.19
C PHE A 200 4.62 11.31 5.12
N ASP A 201 5.74 11.25 4.42
CA ASP A 201 6.01 12.03 3.20
C ASP A 201 6.06 11.05 2.02
N PHE A 202 5.00 11.04 1.24
CA PHE A 202 4.85 10.19 0.06
C PHE A 202 5.37 10.89 -1.18
N ARG A 203 6.20 10.19 -1.97
CA ARG A 203 6.61 10.59 -3.32
C ARG A 203 6.39 9.42 -4.25
N LEU A 204 5.25 9.42 -4.95
CA LEU A 204 4.78 8.29 -5.73
C LEU A 204 4.76 8.67 -7.21
N ARG A 205 5.60 8.00 -8.00
CA ARG A 205 5.59 8.14 -9.46
C ARG A 205 4.85 6.98 -10.09
N PRO A 206 3.88 7.26 -10.99
CA PRO A 206 3.21 6.21 -11.74
C PRO A 206 4.22 5.26 -12.41
N PRO A 207 4.05 3.93 -12.28
CA PRO A 207 4.96 2.95 -12.84
C PRO A 207 5.05 3.06 -14.36
N ALA A 208 6.28 3.19 -14.87
CA ALA A 208 6.61 3.24 -16.30
C ALA A 208 7.78 2.30 -16.59
N GLU A 209 8.71 2.69 -17.47
CA GLU A 209 9.96 1.94 -17.70
C GLU A 209 10.86 1.89 -16.46
N ARG A 210 10.68 2.83 -15.55
CA ARG A 210 11.35 2.85 -14.25
C ARG A 210 10.31 2.93 -13.14
N LEU A 211 10.53 2.18 -12.07
CA LEU A 211 9.75 2.27 -10.83
C LEU A 211 10.55 3.04 -9.79
N ALA A 212 9.94 4.07 -9.20
CA ALA A 212 10.54 4.84 -8.10
C ALA A 212 9.44 5.34 -7.16
N LEU A 213 9.35 4.71 -5.99
CA LEU A 213 8.40 5.05 -4.94
C LEU A 213 9.19 5.33 -3.67
N GLN A 214 8.74 6.32 -2.91
CA GLN A 214 9.35 6.72 -1.66
C GLN A 214 8.29 7.05 -0.63
N ILE A 215 8.50 6.60 0.59
CA ILE A 215 7.72 6.92 1.78
C ILE A 215 8.70 7.18 2.90
N ASP A 216 8.74 8.41 3.41
CA ASP A 216 9.62 8.80 4.50
C ASP A 216 8.80 9.09 5.75
N ASP A 217 9.37 8.82 6.94
CA ASP A 217 8.82 9.26 8.21
C ASP A 217 9.50 10.58 8.63
N TYR A 218 8.68 11.53 9.06
CA TYR A 218 9.12 12.80 9.62
C TYR A 218 8.56 13.00 11.03
N GLU A 219 9.43 13.39 11.93
CA GLU A 219 9.10 13.91 13.25
C GLU A 219 9.35 15.42 13.18
N ASP A 220 8.29 16.20 13.17
CA ASP A 220 8.30 17.62 12.79
C ASP A 220 8.95 17.82 11.40
N GLU A 221 10.04 18.61 11.32
CA GLU A 221 10.80 18.83 10.08
C GLU A 221 11.98 17.85 9.90
N LYS A 222 12.19 16.94 10.86
CA LYS A 222 13.31 16.02 10.84
C LYS A 222 12.91 14.68 10.24
N ARG A 223 13.56 14.31 9.14
CA ARG A 223 13.38 12.98 8.54
C ARG A 223 14.03 11.90 9.42
N THR A 224 13.23 10.96 9.92
CA THR A 224 13.66 9.88 10.81
C THR A 224 13.85 8.56 10.08
N LEU A 225 13.08 8.31 9.02
CA LEU A 225 13.17 7.10 8.20
C LEU A 225 13.03 7.45 6.72
N LEU A 226 13.87 6.85 5.89
CA LEU A 226 13.78 6.88 4.43
C LEU A 226 13.43 5.47 3.94
N SER A 227 12.35 5.33 3.20
CA SER A 227 11.94 4.05 2.60
C SER A 227 11.74 4.21 1.10
N THR A 228 12.40 3.36 0.31
CA THR A 228 12.29 3.42 -1.15
C THR A 228 12.00 2.05 -1.75
N VAL A 229 11.24 2.06 -2.84
CA VAL A 229 11.06 0.90 -3.74
C VAL A 229 11.51 1.33 -5.13
N THR A 230 12.63 0.78 -5.58
CA THR A 230 13.25 1.15 -6.86
C THR A 230 13.30 -0.06 -7.79
N GLY A 231 12.87 0.12 -9.04
CA GLY A 231 13.00 -0.91 -10.07
C GLY A 231 14.46 -1.14 -10.44
N LEU A 232 14.85 -2.43 -10.56
CA LEU A 232 16.20 -2.86 -10.93
C LEU A 232 16.42 -2.92 -12.44
N GLY A 233 15.41 -2.56 -13.22
CA GLY A 233 15.43 -2.54 -14.68
C GLY A 233 14.02 -2.32 -15.24
N PRO A 234 13.87 -2.44 -16.56
CA PRO A 234 12.56 -2.28 -17.18
C PRO A 234 11.60 -3.39 -16.74
N PRO A 235 10.29 -3.10 -16.72
CA PRO A 235 9.27 -4.07 -16.34
C PRO A 235 9.24 -5.24 -17.33
N ARG A 236 8.95 -6.42 -16.82
CA ARG A 236 8.80 -7.65 -17.64
C ARG A 236 7.34 -7.96 -17.90
N PRO A 237 7.00 -8.56 -19.06
CA PRO A 237 5.64 -8.99 -19.33
C PRO A 237 5.14 -9.99 -18.27
N LEU A 238 3.91 -9.83 -17.82
CA LEU A 238 3.26 -10.77 -16.91
C LEU A 238 2.84 -12.04 -17.67
N ARG A 239 3.67 -13.09 -17.56
CA ARG A 239 3.50 -14.40 -18.22
C ARG A 239 3.94 -15.50 -17.26
N ASP A 240 3.42 -16.72 -17.44
CA ASP A 240 3.78 -17.87 -16.58
C ASP A 240 5.29 -18.14 -16.56
N ARG A 241 5.99 -18.06 -17.71
CA ARG A 241 7.46 -18.24 -17.76
C ARG A 241 8.20 -17.19 -16.94
N THR A 242 7.73 -15.95 -16.94
CA THR A 242 8.34 -14.87 -16.13
C THR A 242 8.05 -15.09 -14.64
N LEU A 243 6.83 -15.50 -14.30
CA LEU A 243 6.45 -15.88 -12.94
C LEU A 243 7.27 -17.08 -12.44
N ALA A 244 7.44 -18.11 -13.25
CA ALA A 244 8.27 -19.27 -12.93
C ALA A 244 9.72 -18.86 -12.66
N TRP A 245 10.30 -18.01 -13.50
CA TRP A 245 11.64 -17.47 -13.28
C TRP A 245 11.75 -16.71 -11.96
N PHE A 246 10.79 -15.83 -11.66
CA PHE A 246 10.80 -15.10 -10.40
C PHE A 246 10.50 -15.99 -9.18
N SER A 247 9.77 -17.08 -9.34
CA SER A 247 9.59 -18.08 -8.27
C SER A 247 10.91 -18.73 -7.85
N LEU A 248 11.78 -19.02 -8.83
CA LEU A 248 13.11 -19.57 -8.56
C LEU A 248 14.07 -18.51 -8.01
N LYS A 249 14.02 -17.30 -8.54
CA LYS A 249 14.89 -16.19 -8.11
C LYS A 249 14.52 -15.63 -6.74
N TYR A 250 13.24 -15.62 -6.41
CA TYR A 250 12.67 -15.09 -5.17
C TYR A 250 11.71 -16.10 -4.52
N PRO A 251 12.22 -17.24 -4.06
CA PRO A 251 11.35 -18.25 -3.45
C PRO A 251 10.60 -17.65 -2.26
N ALA A 252 9.30 -17.96 -2.19
CA ALA A 252 8.43 -17.54 -1.11
C ALA A 252 8.54 -16.03 -0.76
N VAL A 253 8.51 -15.15 -1.78
CA VAL A 253 8.78 -13.70 -1.65
C VAL A 253 8.03 -13.06 -0.49
N THR A 254 6.75 -13.40 -0.29
CA THR A 254 5.91 -12.84 0.77
C THR A 254 6.38 -13.28 2.17
N LEU A 255 6.77 -14.55 2.33
CA LEU A 255 7.35 -15.06 3.59
C LEU A 255 8.72 -14.43 3.85
N LYS A 256 9.54 -14.25 2.81
CA LYS A 256 10.83 -13.56 2.91
C LYS A 256 10.67 -12.14 3.44
N VAL A 257 9.67 -11.40 2.94
CA VAL A 257 9.38 -10.04 3.44
C VAL A 257 9.02 -10.06 4.91
N MET A 258 8.13 -10.97 5.33
CA MET A 258 7.75 -11.12 6.73
C MET A 258 8.95 -11.48 7.61
N ALA A 259 9.76 -12.45 7.19
CA ALA A 259 10.97 -12.86 7.92
C ALA A 259 11.97 -11.69 8.04
N ALA A 260 12.16 -10.92 6.97
CA ALA A 260 13.02 -9.73 6.98
C ALA A 260 12.52 -8.67 7.98
N ILE A 261 11.21 -8.40 8.03
CA ILE A 261 10.62 -7.46 8.98
C ILE A 261 10.92 -7.87 10.43
N HIS A 262 10.69 -9.15 10.78
CA HIS A 262 10.95 -9.65 12.13
C HIS A 262 12.45 -9.64 12.47
N TRP A 263 13.29 -10.03 11.51
CA TRP A 263 14.75 -9.99 11.69
C TRP A 263 15.26 -8.57 11.94
N GLU A 264 14.81 -7.61 11.14
CA GLU A 264 15.22 -6.22 11.32
C GLU A 264 14.64 -5.62 12.62
N ALA A 265 13.41 -5.99 13.00
CA ALA A 265 12.85 -5.63 14.29
C ALA A 265 13.71 -6.16 15.47
N PHE A 266 14.17 -7.41 15.40
CA PHE A 266 15.08 -7.99 16.37
C PHE A 266 16.43 -7.24 16.42
N ARG A 267 16.99 -6.88 15.27
CA ARG A 267 18.23 -6.07 15.21
C ARG A 267 18.06 -4.69 15.84
N LEU A 268 16.90 -4.03 15.63
CA LEU A 268 16.58 -2.75 16.26
C LEU A 268 16.43 -2.90 17.79
N PHE A 269 15.82 -4.00 18.24
CA PHE A 269 15.75 -4.33 19.67
C PHE A 269 17.16 -4.46 20.28
N LEU A 270 18.06 -5.23 19.67
CA LEU A 270 19.45 -5.36 20.13
C LEU A 270 20.19 -4.01 20.15
N LYS A 271 19.87 -3.10 19.22
CA LYS A 271 20.40 -1.74 19.21
C LYS A 271 19.77 -0.82 20.26
N ARG A 272 18.80 -1.31 21.05
CA ARG A 272 18.06 -0.50 22.04
C ARG A 272 17.45 0.74 21.42
N VAL A 273 16.80 0.60 20.25
CA VAL A 273 15.97 1.66 19.67
C VAL A 273 14.70 1.76 20.52
N PRO A 274 14.17 2.95 20.80
CA PRO A 274 12.92 3.14 21.57
C PRO A 274 11.78 2.28 21.01
N PHE A 275 11.06 1.62 21.92
CA PHE A 275 9.94 0.74 21.60
C PHE A 275 8.63 1.41 21.97
N PHE A 276 7.70 1.50 21.04
CA PHE A 276 6.37 2.04 21.22
C PHE A 276 5.35 0.91 21.24
N ALA A 277 4.68 0.72 22.37
CA ALA A 277 3.64 -0.29 22.48
C ALA A 277 2.37 0.18 21.76
N LYS A 278 1.78 -0.68 20.93
CA LYS A 278 0.56 -0.35 20.19
C LYS A 278 -0.60 0.06 21.10
N ALA A 279 -0.79 -0.63 22.23
CA ALA A 279 -1.87 -0.37 23.18
C ALA A 279 -1.79 1.03 23.80
N ALA A 280 -0.58 1.60 23.96
CA ALA A 280 -0.36 2.93 24.52
C ALA A 280 -0.74 4.07 23.57
N ARG A 281 -0.98 3.77 22.28
CA ARG A 281 -1.29 4.73 21.22
C ARG A 281 -2.57 4.40 20.46
N SER A 282 -3.49 3.65 21.06
CA SER A 282 -4.73 3.21 20.41
C SER A 282 -5.65 4.37 20.06
N GLU A 283 -5.71 5.41 20.90
CA GLU A 283 -6.56 6.58 20.70
C GLU A 283 -6.06 7.52 19.59
N ASP A 284 -4.77 7.47 19.27
CA ASP A 284 -4.16 8.30 18.23
C ASP A 284 -4.38 7.76 16.83
N GLN A 285 -4.90 6.53 16.70
CA GLN A 285 -5.12 5.88 15.41
C GLN A 285 -6.46 6.28 14.81
N ARG A 286 -6.47 6.61 13.51
CA ARG A 286 -7.67 7.08 12.79
C ARG A 286 -7.76 6.42 11.42
N ASP A 287 -8.99 6.21 10.93
CA ASP A 287 -9.30 5.67 9.60
C ASP A 287 -8.65 4.30 9.34
N VAL A 288 -8.59 3.45 10.37
CA VAL A 288 -7.98 2.12 10.30
C VAL A 288 -9.04 1.10 9.93
N HIS A 289 -8.78 0.34 8.86
CA HIS A 289 -9.59 -0.79 8.45
C HIS A 289 -9.10 -2.08 9.12
N HIS A 290 -10.02 -3.01 9.40
CA HIS A 290 -9.75 -4.27 10.11
C HIS A 290 -9.07 -4.07 11.47
N PRO A 291 -9.61 -3.22 12.37
CA PRO A 291 -8.93 -2.92 13.62
C PRO A 291 -8.71 -4.18 14.45
N HIS A 292 -7.50 -4.33 14.98
CA HIS A 292 -7.17 -5.44 15.87
C HIS A 292 -7.84 -5.24 17.24
N ALA A 293 -8.12 -6.33 17.96
CA ALA A 293 -8.80 -6.32 19.27
C ALA A 293 -8.17 -5.36 20.30
N SER A 294 -6.87 -5.04 20.18
CA SER A 294 -6.20 -4.03 21.02
C SER A 294 -6.69 -2.59 20.81
N LEU A 295 -7.38 -2.30 19.69
CA LEU A 295 -8.01 -1.00 19.43
C LEU A 295 -9.48 -0.97 19.87
N THR A 296 -10.10 -2.14 20.07
CA THR A 296 -11.53 -2.27 20.42
C THR A 296 -11.74 -2.49 21.92
N ARG A 297 -10.69 -2.72 22.69
CA ARG A 297 -10.81 -2.82 24.15
C ARG A 297 -10.89 -1.42 24.75
N PRO A 298 -11.90 -1.15 25.63
CA PRO A 298 -11.89 0.06 26.45
C PRO A 298 -10.60 0.09 27.27
N PRO A 299 -10.06 1.28 27.60
CA PRO A 299 -8.94 1.38 28.50
C PRO A 299 -9.32 0.69 29.82
N THR A 300 -8.46 -0.21 30.28
CA THR A 300 -8.60 -0.81 31.62
C THR A 300 -8.46 0.33 32.62
N PRO A 301 -9.37 0.45 33.64
CA PRO A 301 -9.36 1.53 34.61
C PRO A 301 -8.05 1.57 35.43
#